data_f4f0c4dc2978d65b01c67bc70ff8883b
#
_entry.id   f4f0c4dc2978d65b01c67bc70ff8883b
#
_cell.length_a   1.000
_cell.length_b   1.000
_cell.length_c   1.000
_cell.angle_alpha   90.00
_cell.angle_beta   90.00
_cell.angle_gamma   90.00
#
_symmetry.space_group_name_H-M   'P 1'
#
loop_
_entity.id
_entity.type
_entity.pdbx_description
1 polymer ?
#
loop_
_entity_poly.entity_id
_entity_poly.type
_entity_poly.pdbx_seq_one_letter_code
_entity_poly.pdbx_strand_id
1 'polypeptide(L)'
;MELKSIQGVSGILAPAVAFTSIISSILLHPWFSFPYNALSDLGAIGTPYNAIFNLGLIITGVLSLIFIPGLRTLLHGAVGKIGGVVLSAGLLSLILIGVFPEGTFLHWYMSVGFFVLSATGITLIGLDQALTRAARAWGVLVLSLVALALVSVSLIWTIDGIKPAIPETIGAFVFSEFSVIFAGRLLLSARSSSARSPGL
;
A
#
# COMPACT_ATOMS: atom_id res chain seq x y z
N MET A 1 -5.25 19.19 16.32
CA MET A 1 -4.25 18.55 15.45
C MET A 1 -4.55 18.95 14.01
N GLU A 2 -3.57 19.49 13.26
CA GLU A 2 -3.78 19.91 11.87
C GLU A 2 -4.13 18.75 10.97
N LEU A 3 -5.00 18.97 9.99
CA LEU A 3 -5.48 17.94 9.06
C LEU A 3 -4.33 17.14 8.39
N LYS A 4 -3.25 17.85 7.99
CA LYS A 4 -2.05 17.21 7.43
C LYS A 4 -1.38 16.22 8.39
N SER A 5 -1.41 16.48 9.70
CA SER A 5 -0.85 15.57 10.70
C SER A 5 -1.69 14.30 10.80
N ILE A 6 -3.04 14.42 10.79
CA ILE A 6 -3.94 13.25 10.77
C ILE A 6 -3.67 12.40 9.53
N GLN A 7 -3.59 13.03 8.36
CA GLN A 7 -3.31 12.36 7.10
C GLN A 7 -1.95 11.67 7.10
N GLY A 8 -0.89 12.35 7.58
CA GLY A 8 0.44 11.74 7.69
C GLY A 8 0.49 10.56 8.66
N VAL A 9 -0.15 10.69 9.83
CA VAL A 9 -0.23 9.59 10.81
C VAL A 9 -0.99 8.40 10.22
N SER A 10 -2.10 8.63 9.50
CA SER A 10 -2.84 7.56 8.83
C SER A 10 -1.98 6.81 7.81
N GLY A 11 -1.10 7.51 7.06
CA GLY A 11 -0.18 6.88 6.12
C GLY A 11 0.90 6.01 6.78
N ILE A 12 1.24 6.27 8.06
CA ILE A 12 2.15 5.39 8.83
C ILE A 12 1.37 4.25 9.47
N LEU A 13 0.16 4.50 9.98
CA LEU A 13 -0.65 3.48 10.64
C LEU A 13 -1.16 2.40 9.66
N ALA A 14 -1.42 2.76 8.41
CA ALA A 14 -1.91 1.82 7.41
C ALA A 14 -0.99 0.59 7.24
N PRO A 15 0.32 0.73 6.95
CA PRO A 15 1.25 -0.40 6.92
C PRO A 15 1.35 -1.15 8.24
N ALA A 16 1.34 -0.44 9.36
CA ALA A 16 1.40 -1.08 10.67
C ALA A 16 0.21 -2.02 10.90
N VAL A 17 -1.01 -1.59 10.56
CA VAL A 17 -2.22 -2.43 10.63
C VAL A 17 -2.12 -3.60 9.66
N ALA A 18 -1.69 -3.36 8.41
CA ALA A 18 -1.53 -4.42 7.41
C ALA A 18 -0.62 -5.55 7.91
N PHE A 19 0.61 -5.21 8.31
CA PHE A 19 1.56 -6.22 8.77
C PHE A 19 1.15 -6.87 10.09
N THR A 20 0.54 -6.12 11.02
CA THR A 20 0.03 -6.70 12.27
C THR A 20 -1.05 -7.73 11.97
N SER A 21 -2.00 -7.43 11.08
CA SER A 21 -3.07 -8.37 10.73
C SER A 21 -2.55 -9.58 9.98
N ILE A 22 -1.62 -9.41 9.02
CA ILE A 22 -0.99 -10.50 8.28
C ILE A 22 -0.21 -11.42 9.23
N ILE A 23 0.68 -10.86 10.06
CA ILE A 23 1.51 -11.63 11.00
C ILE A 23 0.62 -12.36 12.02
N SER A 24 -0.38 -11.67 12.59
CA SER A 24 -1.32 -12.31 13.53
C SER A 24 -2.06 -13.46 12.88
N SER A 25 -2.51 -13.28 11.63
CA SER A 25 -3.18 -14.36 10.88
C SER A 25 -2.24 -15.54 10.64
N ILE A 26 -0.99 -15.32 10.23
CA ILE A 26 0.00 -16.38 10.02
C ILE A 26 0.25 -17.16 11.32
N LEU A 27 0.42 -16.47 12.45
CA LEU A 27 0.67 -17.09 13.75
C LEU A 27 -0.50 -17.97 14.23
N LEU A 28 -1.73 -17.62 13.85
CA LEU A 28 -2.94 -18.37 14.17
C LEU A 28 -3.17 -19.57 13.23
N HIS A 29 -2.43 -19.67 12.12
CA HIS A 29 -2.62 -20.70 11.10
C HIS A 29 -1.34 -21.50 10.85
N PRO A 30 -1.02 -22.51 11.69
CA PRO A 30 0.21 -23.32 11.56
C PRO A 30 0.35 -24.07 10.22
N TRP A 31 -0.74 -24.19 9.46
CA TRP A 31 -0.73 -24.78 8.12
C TRP A 31 -0.20 -23.84 7.03
N PHE A 32 -0.12 -22.50 7.32
CA PHE A 32 0.32 -21.52 6.34
C PHE A 32 1.80 -21.67 6.01
N SER A 33 2.11 -21.62 4.73
CA SER A 33 3.48 -21.68 4.23
C SER A 33 3.63 -20.79 3.01
N PHE A 34 4.58 -19.85 3.05
CA PHE A 34 4.81 -18.89 1.97
C PHE A 34 4.98 -19.53 0.58
N PRO A 35 5.70 -20.66 0.39
CA PRO A 35 5.81 -21.27 -0.93
C PRO A 35 4.51 -21.90 -1.44
N TYR A 36 3.60 -22.30 -0.55
CA TYR A 36 2.48 -23.17 -0.91
C TYR A 36 1.10 -22.54 -0.75
N ASN A 37 1.03 -21.31 -0.24
CA ASN A 37 -0.23 -20.59 -0.01
C ASN A 37 -0.23 -19.21 -0.67
N ALA A 38 -1.43 -18.62 -0.76
CA ALA A 38 -1.62 -17.19 -0.93
C ALA A 38 -1.79 -16.52 0.44
N LEU A 39 -1.45 -15.24 0.59
CA LEU A 39 -1.82 -14.50 1.82
C LEU A 39 -3.33 -14.46 2.00
N SER A 40 -4.08 -14.39 0.89
CA SER A 40 -5.54 -14.38 0.88
C SER A 40 -6.17 -15.67 1.44
N ASP A 41 -5.45 -16.81 1.43
CA ASP A 41 -5.92 -18.07 2.06
C ASP A 41 -6.20 -17.87 3.55
N LEU A 42 -5.48 -16.93 4.22
CA LEU A 42 -5.71 -16.57 5.62
C LEU A 42 -7.06 -15.86 5.84
N GLY A 43 -7.57 -15.23 4.80
CA GLY A 43 -8.87 -14.55 4.79
C GLY A 43 -10.00 -15.38 4.17
N ALA A 44 -9.73 -16.58 3.68
CA ALA A 44 -10.68 -17.36 2.89
C ALA A 44 -11.96 -17.74 3.66
N ILE A 45 -13.07 -17.93 2.93
CA ILE A 45 -14.33 -18.41 3.50
C ILE A 45 -14.09 -19.77 4.15
N GLY A 46 -14.52 -19.90 5.40
CA GLY A 46 -14.36 -21.13 6.19
C GLY A 46 -13.02 -21.26 6.91
N THR A 47 -12.05 -20.40 6.65
CA THR A 47 -10.80 -20.32 7.43
C THR A 47 -11.10 -19.75 8.82
N PRO A 48 -10.71 -20.41 9.92
CA PRO A 48 -10.87 -19.88 11.27
C PRO A 48 -10.19 -18.50 11.39
N TYR A 49 -10.75 -17.58 12.16
CA TYR A 49 -10.18 -16.23 12.40
C TYR A 49 -9.93 -15.39 11.13
N ASN A 50 -10.48 -15.76 9.98
CA ASN A 50 -10.32 -15.04 8.71
C ASN A 50 -10.66 -13.54 8.81
N ALA A 51 -11.52 -13.17 9.75
CA ALA A 51 -11.88 -11.77 10.00
C ALA A 51 -10.67 -10.90 10.38
N ILE A 52 -9.62 -11.46 11.01
CA ILE A 52 -8.41 -10.70 11.38
C ILE A 52 -7.71 -10.20 10.12
N PHE A 53 -7.52 -11.08 9.14
CA PHE A 53 -6.92 -10.72 7.85
C PHE A 53 -7.81 -9.73 7.09
N ASN A 54 -9.08 -10.07 6.90
CA ASN A 54 -10.00 -9.29 6.09
C ASN A 54 -10.26 -7.88 6.66
N LEU A 55 -10.51 -7.76 7.98
CA LEU A 55 -10.66 -6.47 8.64
C LEU A 55 -9.37 -5.66 8.61
N GLY A 56 -8.21 -6.33 8.74
CA GLY A 56 -6.90 -5.70 8.57
C GLY A 56 -6.76 -5.02 7.21
N LEU A 57 -7.14 -5.68 6.11
CA LEU A 57 -7.12 -5.09 4.76
C LEU A 57 -8.10 -3.90 4.63
N ILE A 58 -9.31 -4.04 5.18
CA ILE A 58 -10.32 -2.96 5.15
C ILE A 58 -9.78 -1.72 5.89
N ILE A 59 -9.29 -1.89 7.12
CA ILE A 59 -8.77 -0.78 7.93
C ILE A 59 -7.55 -0.15 7.26
N THR A 60 -6.64 -0.97 6.71
CA THR A 60 -5.48 -0.50 5.94
C THR A 60 -5.89 0.36 4.76
N GLY A 61 -6.86 -0.10 3.98
CA GLY A 61 -7.35 0.66 2.82
C GLY A 61 -8.03 1.97 3.22
N VAL A 62 -8.83 1.99 4.29
CA VAL A 62 -9.45 3.21 4.82
C VAL A 62 -8.41 4.22 5.31
N LEU A 63 -7.44 3.78 6.11
CA LEU A 63 -6.34 4.65 6.59
C LEU A 63 -5.54 5.21 5.42
N SER A 64 -5.26 4.39 4.40
CA SER A 64 -4.55 4.81 3.21
C SER A 64 -5.35 5.84 2.40
N LEU A 65 -6.68 5.71 2.29
CA LEU A 65 -7.53 6.70 1.64
C LEU A 65 -7.57 8.03 2.42
N ILE A 66 -7.53 8.00 3.76
CA ILE A 66 -7.39 9.20 4.59
C ILE A 66 -6.06 9.92 4.32
N PHE A 67 -4.99 9.17 4.02
CA PHE A 67 -3.67 9.71 3.68
C PHE A 67 -3.65 10.40 2.31
N ILE A 68 -4.43 9.96 1.31
CA ILE A 68 -4.37 10.45 -0.08
C ILE A 68 -4.47 11.98 -0.22
N PRO A 69 -5.40 12.69 0.43
CA PRO A 69 -5.47 14.15 0.30
C PRO A 69 -4.19 14.84 0.76
N GLY A 70 -3.54 14.33 1.81
CA GLY A 70 -2.23 14.80 2.26
C GLY A 70 -1.13 14.51 1.23
N LEU A 71 -1.08 13.30 0.70
CA LEU A 71 -0.16 12.92 -0.37
C LEU A 71 -0.27 13.87 -1.58
N ARG A 72 -1.49 14.22 -2.00
CA ARG A 72 -1.71 15.13 -3.14
C ARG A 72 -1.03 16.49 -2.96
N THR A 73 -0.81 16.96 -1.73
CA THR A 73 -0.10 18.23 -1.49
C THR A 73 1.40 18.14 -1.79
N LEU A 74 1.96 16.94 -1.95
CA LEU A 74 3.35 16.69 -2.29
C LEU A 74 3.56 16.43 -3.80
N LEU A 75 2.47 16.38 -4.59
CA LEU A 75 2.52 16.12 -6.02
C LEU A 75 2.57 17.44 -6.82
N HIS A 76 3.41 17.47 -7.86
CA HIS A 76 3.75 18.70 -8.57
C HIS A 76 3.00 18.83 -9.91
N GLY A 77 3.03 17.77 -10.73
CA GLY A 77 2.47 17.78 -12.07
C GLY A 77 1.13 17.03 -12.22
N ALA A 78 0.59 17.07 -13.43
CA ALA A 78 -0.62 16.31 -13.77
C ALA A 78 -0.39 14.80 -13.64
N VAL A 79 0.80 14.31 -13.98
CA VAL A 79 1.17 12.89 -13.91
C VAL A 79 1.03 12.37 -12.47
N GLY A 80 1.59 13.08 -11.50
CA GLY A 80 1.46 12.71 -10.09
C GLY A 80 0.02 12.74 -9.59
N LYS A 81 -0.76 13.76 -10.00
CA LYS A 81 -2.18 13.88 -9.62
C LYS A 81 -3.02 12.72 -10.18
N ILE A 82 -2.78 12.32 -11.44
CA ILE A 82 -3.40 11.13 -12.04
C ILE A 82 -2.96 9.89 -11.27
N GLY A 83 -1.67 9.76 -10.95
CA GLY A 83 -1.14 8.68 -10.12
C GLY A 83 -1.86 8.56 -8.78
N GLY A 84 -2.14 9.69 -8.11
CA GLY A 84 -2.92 9.72 -6.87
C GLY A 84 -4.36 9.23 -7.02
N VAL A 85 -5.02 9.52 -8.16
CA VAL A 85 -6.37 9.00 -8.46
C VAL A 85 -6.32 7.50 -8.72
N VAL A 86 -5.37 7.03 -9.53
CA VAL A 86 -5.18 5.61 -9.84
C VAL A 86 -4.86 4.81 -8.58
N LEU A 87 -3.98 5.33 -7.72
CA LEU A 87 -3.68 4.73 -6.42
C LEU A 87 -4.94 4.65 -5.54
N SER A 88 -5.78 5.70 -5.52
CA SER A 88 -7.03 5.66 -4.75
C SER A 88 -7.97 4.55 -5.21
N ALA A 89 -8.05 4.29 -6.51
CA ALA A 89 -8.82 3.16 -7.05
C ALA A 89 -8.23 1.81 -6.61
N GLY A 90 -6.90 1.68 -6.58
CA GLY A 90 -6.22 0.50 -6.01
C GLY A 90 -6.55 0.31 -4.53
N LEU A 91 -6.57 1.38 -3.73
CA LEU A 91 -6.92 1.31 -2.30
C LEU A 91 -8.38 0.94 -2.06
N LEU A 92 -9.30 1.37 -2.93
CA LEU A 92 -10.68 0.89 -2.90
C LEU A 92 -10.73 -0.62 -3.20
N SER A 93 -9.94 -1.09 -4.16
CA SER A 93 -9.82 -2.54 -4.42
C SER A 93 -9.29 -3.30 -3.21
N LEU A 94 -8.32 -2.74 -2.45
CA LEU A 94 -7.83 -3.34 -1.20
C LEU A 94 -8.94 -3.51 -0.15
N ILE A 95 -9.78 -2.49 0.02
CA ILE A 95 -10.96 -2.58 0.91
C ILE A 95 -11.88 -3.70 0.42
N LEU A 96 -12.12 -3.77 -0.89
CA LEU A 96 -13.02 -4.76 -1.49
C LEU A 96 -12.46 -6.18 -1.43
N ILE A 97 -11.12 -6.39 -1.37
CA ILE A 97 -10.53 -7.69 -1.08
C ILE A 97 -11.01 -8.20 0.31
N GLY A 98 -10.98 -7.33 1.31
CA GLY A 98 -11.45 -7.70 2.65
C GLY A 98 -12.97 -7.90 2.75
N VAL A 99 -13.76 -7.19 1.91
CA VAL A 99 -15.23 -7.33 1.84
C VAL A 99 -15.63 -8.60 1.07
N PHE A 100 -14.88 -8.93 0.03
CA PHE A 100 -15.05 -10.12 -0.80
C PHE A 100 -13.87 -11.06 -0.59
N PRO A 101 -13.88 -11.87 0.49
CA PRO A 101 -12.75 -12.72 0.86
C PRO A 101 -12.50 -13.81 -0.19
N GLU A 102 -11.33 -14.47 -0.08
CA GLU A 102 -10.97 -15.62 -0.93
C GLU A 102 -12.06 -16.67 -0.87
N GLY A 103 -12.39 -17.25 -2.04
CA GLY A 103 -13.55 -18.12 -2.23
C GLY A 103 -14.79 -17.39 -2.78
N THR A 104 -14.80 -16.05 -2.87
CA THR A 104 -15.85 -15.29 -3.58
C THR A 104 -15.45 -14.97 -5.02
N PHE A 105 -16.45 -14.83 -5.91
CA PHE A 105 -16.22 -14.53 -7.34
C PHE A 105 -15.44 -13.22 -7.56
N LEU A 106 -15.67 -12.19 -6.75
CA LEU A 106 -15.06 -10.87 -6.93
C LEU A 106 -13.64 -10.79 -6.38
N HIS A 107 -13.22 -11.69 -5.50
CA HIS A 107 -11.92 -11.62 -4.82
C HIS A 107 -10.76 -11.45 -5.79
N TRP A 108 -10.68 -12.31 -6.81
CA TRP A 108 -9.59 -12.29 -7.79
C TRP A 108 -9.50 -10.95 -8.53
N TYR A 109 -10.64 -10.39 -8.96
CA TYR A 109 -10.66 -9.10 -9.67
C TYR A 109 -10.20 -7.96 -8.76
N MET A 110 -10.61 -7.97 -7.49
CA MET A 110 -10.21 -6.95 -6.52
C MET A 110 -8.72 -7.07 -6.18
N SER A 111 -8.19 -8.29 -6.05
CA SER A 111 -6.77 -8.53 -5.80
C SER A 111 -5.90 -8.05 -6.96
N VAL A 112 -6.22 -8.43 -8.19
CA VAL A 112 -5.53 -7.94 -9.39
C VAL A 112 -5.64 -6.42 -9.49
N GLY A 113 -6.85 -5.88 -9.26
CA GLY A 113 -7.10 -4.44 -9.24
C GLY A 113 -6.20 -3.71 -8.26
N PHE A 114 -6.09 -4.21 -7.03
CA PHE A 114 -5.21 -3.62 -6.01
C PHE A 114 -3.75 -3.57 -6.48
N PHE A 115 -3.17 -4.69 -6.89
CA PHE A 115 -1.76 -4.74 -7.26
C PHE A 115 -1.45 -3.92 -8.51
N VAL A 116 -2.27 -4.03 -9.56
CA VAL A 116 -2.03 -3.33 -10.83
C VAL A 116 -2.23 -1.82 -10.67
N LEU A 117 -3.34 -1.39 -10.07
CA LEU A 117 -3.63 0.04 -9.92
C LEU A 117 -2.69 0.70 -8.93
N SER A 118 -2.33 0.01 -7.82
CA SER A 118 -1.38 0.58 -6.85
C SER A 118 0.01 0.69 -7.46
N ALA A 119 0.53 -0.34 -8.13
CA ALA A 119 1.82 -0.27 -8.82
C ALA A 119 1.85 0.83 -9.89
N THR A 120 0.79 0.96 -10.69
CA THR A 120 0.66 2.02 -11.69
C THR A 120 0.61 3.40 -11.04
N GLY A 121 -0.21 3.58 -10.01
CA GLY A 121 -0.34 4.84 -9.29
C GLY A 121 0.97 5.28 -8.65
N ILE A 122 1.66 4.36 -7.95
CA ILE A 122 2.97 4.59 -7.32
C ILE A 122 4.02 4.95 -8.39
N THR A 123 4.02 4.25 -9.54
CA THR A 123 4.93 4.55 -10.66
C THR A 123 4.71 5.96 -11.20
N LEU A 124 3.47 6.37 -11.45
CA LEU A 124 3.13 7.72 -11.92
C LEU A 124 3.55 8.79 -10.90
N ILE A 125 3.35 8.55 -9.60
CA ILE A 125 3.82 9.45 -8.54
C ILE A 125 5.34 9.50 -8.52
N GLY A 126 6.01 8.35 -8.64
CA GLY A 126 7.47 8.28 -8.73
C GLY A 126 8.03 9.08 -9.90
N LEU A 127 7.39 9.00 -11.08
CA LEU A 127 7.74 9.79 -12.26
C LEU A 127 7.57 11.29 -12.02
N ASP A 128 6.46 11.72 -11.45
CA ASP A 128 6.21 13.13 -11.08
C ASP A 128 7.32 13.67 -10.17
N GLN A 129 7.69 12.91 -9.15
CA GLN A 129 8.77 13.29 -8.23
C GLN A 129 10.14 13.27 -8.93
N ALA A 130 10.44 12.28 -9.78
CA ALA A 130 11.72 12.18 -10.48
C ALA A 130 11.94 13.32 -11.48
N LEU A 131 10.88 13.79 -12.13
CA LEU A 131 10.90 14.94 -13.04
C LEU A 131 11.00 16.27 -12.29
N THR A 132 10.65 16.32 -11.02
CA THR A 132 10.72 17.53 -10.19
C THR A 132 12.10 17.63 -9.50
N ARG A 133 12.91 18.63 -9.87
CA ARG A 133 14.30 18.78 -9.38
C ARG A 133 14.44 18.66 -7.86
N ALA A 134 13.56 19.32 -7.10
CA ALA A 134 13.60 19.31 -5.63
C ALA A 134 13.16 17.97 -4.99
N ALA A 135 12.49 17.10 -5.75
CA ALA A 135 11.96 15.84 -5.27
C ALA A 135 12.57 14.61 -5.98
N ARG A 136 13.55 14.83 -6.90
CA ARG A 136 14.11 13.80 -7.77
C ARG A 136 14.60 12.57 -7.03
N ALA A 137 15.31 12.74 -5.92
CA ALA A 137 15.83 11.62 -5.15
C ALA A 137 14.71 10.68 -4.64
N TRP A 138 13.58 11.25 -4.20
CA TRP A 138 12.42 10.48 -3.77
C TRP A 138 11.76 9.73 -4.93
N GLY A 139 11.66 10.39 -6.08
CA GLY A 139 11.13 9.77 -7.29
C GLY A 139 11.98 8.58 -7.75
N VAL A 140 13.30 8.77 -7.82
CA VAL A 140 14.24 7.69 -8.18
C VAL A 140 14.14 6.53 -7.19
N LEU A 141 14.11 6.81 -5.88
CA LEU A 141 13.96 5.77 -4.85
C LEU A 141 12.69 4.94 -5.08
N VAL A 142 11.54 5.61 -5.25
CA VAL A 142 10.25 4.93 -5.46
C VAL A 142 10.26 4.10 -6.74
N LEU A 143 10.75 4.64 -7.85
CA LEU A 143 10.84 3.91 -9.12
C LEU A 143 11.76 2.70 -9.02
N SER A 144 12.87 2.82 -8.28
CA SER A 144 13.79 1.70 -8.03
C SER A 144 13.12 0.59 -7.19
N LEU A 145 12.34 0.95 -6.16
CA LEU A 145 11.59 -0.03 -5.37
C LEU A 145 10.55 -0.77 -6.22
N VAL A 146 9.79 -0.05 -7.05
CA VAL A 146 8.82 -0.67 -7.96
C VAL A 146 9.51 -1.57 -8.99
N ALA A 147 10.60 -1.10 -9.61
CA ALA A 147 11.35 -1.90 -10.59
C ALA A 147 11.91 -3.18 -9.96
N LEU A 148 12.50 -3.07 -8.77
CA LEU A 148 13.02 -4.22 -8.03
C LEU A 148 11.91 -5.23 -7.71
N ALA A 149 10.74 -4.75 -7.26
CA ALA A 149 9.59 -5.62 -6.98
C ALA A 149 9.09 -6.33 -8.24
N LEU A 150 8.94 -5.61 -9.35
CA LEU A 150 8.49 -6.21 -10.62
C LEU A 150 9.47 -7.29 -11.11
N VAL A 151 10.78 -7.02 -11.05
CA VAL A 151 11.80 -8.00 -11.40
C VAL A 151 11.75 -9.22 -10.47
N SER A 152 11.67 -8.99 -9.16
CA SER A 152 11.60 -10.08 -8.16
C SER A 152 10.36 -10.95 -8.35
N VAL A 153 9.20 -10.33 -8.53
CA VAL A 153 7.93 -11.06 -8.78
C VAL A 153 8.02 -11.83 -10.10
N SER A 154 8.55 -11.22 -11.16
CA SER A 154 8.71 -11.91 -12.45
C SER A 154 9.63 -13.13 -12.35
N LEU A 155 10.74 -13.03 -11.61
CA LEU A 155 11.65 -14.15 -11.39
C LEU A 155 10.99 -15.26 -10.55
N ILE A 156 10.24 -14.90 -9.50
CA ILE A 156 9.54 -15.88 -8.66
C ILE A 156 8.52 -16.69 -9.47
N TRP A 157 7.80 -16.04 -10.40
CA TRP A 157 6.85 -16.72 -11.28
C TRP A 157 7.49 -17.69 -12.28
N THR A 158 8.82 -17.69 -12.43
CA THR A 158 9.52 -18.74 -13.21
C THR A 158 9.77 -20.03 -12.43
N ILE A 159 9.49 -20.05 -11.11
CA ILE A 159 9.71 -21.20 -10.25
C ILE A 159 8.41 -21.99 -10.13
N ASP A 160 8.40 -23.22 -10.63
CA ASP A 160 7.23 -24.08 -10.62
C ASP A 160 6.75 -24.38 -9.19
N GLY A 161 5.43 -24.37 -9.01
CA GLY A 161 4.78 -24.73 -7.75
C GLY A 161 4.76 -23.66 -6.67
N ILE A 162 5.35 -22.48 -6.89
CA ILE A 162 5.25 -21.36 -5.93
C ILE A 162 3.88 -20.68 -6.05
N LYS A 163 3.22 -20.53 -4.91
CA LYS A 163 1.95 -19.83 -4.76
C LYS A 163 2.17 -18.32 -4.52
N PRO A 164 1.11 -17.47 -4.64
CA PRO A 164 1.25 -16.03 -4.68
C PRO A 164 1.66 -15.34 -3.37
N ALA A 165 1.74 -15.99 -2.21
CA ALA A 165 2.05 -15.31 -0.95
C ALA A 165 3.36 -14.51 -0.98
N ILE A 166 4.41 -15.01 -1.66
CA ILE A 166 5.68 -14.28 -1.78
C ILE A 166 5.53 -13.04 -2.67
N PRO A 167 4.99 -13.12 -3.91
CA PRO A 167 4.67 -11.95 -4.72
C PRO A 167 3.76 -10.94 -4.01
N GLU A 168 2.71 -11.40 -3.32
CA GLU A 168 1.79 -10.55 -2.56
C GLU A 168 2.52 -9.80 -1.44
N THR A 169 3.41 -10.49 -0.72
CA THR A 169 4.23 -9.89 0.33
C THR A 169 5.16 -8.82 -0.22
N ILE A 170 5.83 -9.07 -1.37
CA ILE A 170 6.68 -8.07 -2.03
C ILE A 170 5.87 -6.83 -2.39
N GLY A 171 4.67 -7.00 -2.97
CA GLY A 171 3.78 -5.89 -3.28
C GLY A 171 3.35 -5.11 -2.04
N ALA A 172 3.02 -5.80 -0.95
CA ALA A 172 2.67 -5.18 0.33
C ALA A 172 3.84 -4.36 0.92
N PHE A 173 5.08 -4.86 0.80
CA PHE A 173 6.27 -4.11 1.23
C PHE A 173 6.46 -2.84 0.42
N VAL A 174 6.41 -2.90 -0.91
CA VAL A 174 6.61 -1.71 -1.76
C VAL A 174 5.55 -0.64 -1.48
N PHE A 175 4.28 -1.06 -1.34
CA PHE A 175 3.21 -0.15 -0.95
C PHE A 175 3.48 0.50 0.42
N SER A 176 3.95 -0.29 1.38
CA SER A 176 4.23 0.16 2.75
C SER A 176 5.40 1.14 2.79
N GLU A 177 6.51 0.83 2.13
CA GLU A 177 7.65 1.73 2.02
C GLU A 177 7.26 3.06 1.36
N PHE A 178 6.52 3.01 0.26
CA PHE A 178 5.96 4.20 -0.37
C PHE A 178 5.12 5.02 0.62
N SER A 179 4.20 4.38 1.33
CA SER A 179 3.30 5.05 2.29
C SER A 179 4.09 5.73 3.42
N VAL A 180 5.04 5.02 4.03
CA VAL A 180 5.87 5.53 5.14
C VAL A 180 6.73 6.70 4.67
N ILE A 181 7.39 6.59 3.51
CA ILE A 181 8.23 7.65 2.95
C ILE A 181 7.42 8.95 2.76
N PHE A 182 6.29 8.87 2.08
CA PHE A 182 5.49 10.06 1.78
C PHE A 182 4.74 10.59 3.01
N ALA A 183 4.30 9.72 3.91
CA ALA A 183 3.72 10.13 5.19
C ALA A 183 4.74 10.87 6.07
N GLY A 184 5.97 10.39 6.15
CA GLY A 184 7.07 11.06 6.85
C GLY A 184 7.34 12.46 6.26
N ARG A 185 7.42 12.58 4.93
CA ARG A 185 7.57 13.88 4.25
C ARG A 185 6.42 14.83 4.55
N LEU A 186 5.19 14.32 4.57
CA LEU A 186 4.00 15.12 4.90
C LEU A 186 4.06 15.65 6.33
N LEU A 187 4.42 14.80 7.29
CA LEU A 187 4.55 15.18 8.71
C LEU A 187 5.66 16.22 8.93
N LEU A 188 6.80 16.09 8.26
CA LEU A 188 7.88 17.06 8.31
C LEU A 188 7.43 18.41 7.74
N SER A 189 6.68 18.43 6.64
CA SER A 189 6.13 19.65 6.06
C SER A 189 5.11 20.34 6.97
N ALA A 190 4.29 19.57 7.68
CA ALA A 190 3.32 20.10 8.64
C ALA A 190 3.99 20.79 9.83
N ARG A 191 5.08 20.20 10.37
CA ARG A 191 5.87 20.79 11.46
C ARG A 191 6.54 22.11 11.07
N SER A 192 7.12 22.18 9.86
CA SER A 192 7.79 23.40 9.38
C SER A 192 6.81 24.55 9.15
N SER A 193 5.58 24.28 8.79
CA SER A 193 4.52 25.29 8.64
C SER A 193 4.09 25.85 10.00
N SER A 194 3.96 25.01 11.02
CA SER A 194 3.59 25.39 12.39
C SER A 194 4.68 26.25 13.08
N ALA A 195 5.95 25.95 12.82
CA ALA A 195 7.06 26.71 13.38
C ALA A 195 7.23 28.11 12.76
N ARG A 196 6.67 28.36 11.57
CA ARG A 196 6.74 29.66 10.87
C ARG A 196 5.60 30.63 11.20
N SER A 197 4.57 30.19 11.90
CA SER A 197 3.48 31.02 12.44
C SER A 197 3.55 31.09 13.96
N PRO A 198 4.56 31.78 14.57
CA PRO A 198 4.52 32.09 15.99
C PRO A 198 3.51 33.21 16.13
N GLY A 199 2.38 32.96 16.77
CA GLY A 199 1.33 33.83 17.28
C GLY A 199 1.21 35.24 16.67
N LEU A 200 0.13 35.45 15.90
CA LEU A 200 -0.54 36.75 15.83
C LEU A 200 -1.52 36.85 16.99
#